data_9fb7641d9fdfc9f00a4a673ac2e199f2
#
_entry.id   9fb7641d9fdfc9f00a4a673ac2e199f2
#
_cell.length_a   1.000
_cell.length_b   1.000
_cell.length_c   1.000
_cell.angle_alpha   90.00
_cell.angle_beta   90.00
_cell.angle_gamma   90.00
#
_symmetry.space_group_name_H-M   'P 1'
#
loop_
_entity.id
_entity.type
_entity.pdbx_description
1 polymer ?
#
loop_
_entity_poly.entity_id
_entity_poly.type
_entity_poly.pdbx_seq_one_letter_code
_entity_poly.pdbx_strand_id
1 'polypeptide(L)'
;MEYRLATANEAYALFNLAAEVGELLGLVAKFIRDGNSVEDEEVLGDKLKKELGDIMWMLAAVSADANLSLSEICTVNLAKLEDRKSRSQIKGSGDNR
;
A
#
# COMPACT_ATOMS: atom_id res chain seq x y z
N MET A 1 -8.21 24.85 -21.34
CA MET A 1 -7.71 23.47 -21.34
C MET A 1 -8.64 22.60 -20.54
N GLU A 2 -8.94 21.50 -21.09
CA GLU A 2 -9.80 20.57 -20.40
C GLU A 2 -8.94 19.64 -19.56
N TYR A 3 -9.10 19.72 -18.28
CA TYR A 3 -8.37 18.84 -17.39
C TYR A 3 -9.13 17.53 -17.23
N ARG A 4 -8.44 16.46 -17.55
CA ARG A 4 -9.01 15.14 -17.38
C ARG A 4 -8.03 14.29 -16.60
N LEU A 5 -8.44 13.94 -15.41
CA LEU A 5 -7.57 13.19 -14.52
C LEU A 5 -7.25 11.80 -15.10
N ALA A 6 -8.30 11.13 -15.53
CA ALA A 6 -8.23 9.76 -16.03
C ALA A 6 -9.62 9.39 -16.47
N THR A 7 -9.79 8.19 -16.99
CA THR A 7 -11.13 7.68 -17.21
C THR A 7 -11.79 7.46 -15.85
N ALA A 8 -13.11 7.36 -15.87
CA ALA A 8 -13.84 7.12 -14.63
C ALA A 8 -13.35 5.87 -13.91
N ASN A 9 -13.01 4.81 -14.68
CA ASN A 9 -12.55 3.57 -14.08
C ASN A 9 -11.19 3.71 -13.41
N GLU A 10 -10.29 4.46 -14.04
CA GLU A 10 -8.96 4.68 -13.48
C GLU A 10 -9.03 5.50 -12.20
N ALA A 11 -9.84 6.54 -12.21
CA ALA A 11 -10.04 7.36 -11.02
C ALA A 11 -10.68 6.54 -9.90
N TYR A 12 -11.62 5.68 -10.25
CA TYR A 12 -12.27 4.82 -9.27
C TYR A 12 -11.27 3.92 -8.55
N ALA A 13 -10.38 3.29 -9.29
CA ALA A 13 -9.40 2.39 -8.69
C ALA A 13 -8.47 3.13 -7.72
N LEU A 14 -8.05 4.34 -8.09
CA LEU A 14 -7.20 5.15 -7.23
C LEU A 14 -7.91 5.54 -5.93
N PHE A 15 -9.15 5.99 -6.03
CA PHE A 15 -9.92 6.36 -4.85
C PHE A 15 -10.21 5.14 -3.98
N ASN A 16 -10.48 4.01 -4.62
CA ASN A 16 -10.77 2.80 -3.88
C ASN A 16 -9.55 2.28 -3.14
N LEU A 17 -8.37 2.44 -3.74
CA LEU A 17 -7.12 2.10 -3.05
C LEU A 17 -6.99 2.91 -1.76
N ALA A 18 -7.25 4.21 -1.84
CA ALA A 18 -7.20 5.06 -0.65
C ALA A 18 -8.22 4.64 0.40
N ALA A 19 -9.42 4.26 -0.04
CA ALA A 19 -10.47 3.79 0.86
C ALA A 19 -10.05 2.51 1.58
N GLU A 20 -9.42 1.58 0.86
CA GLU A 20 -8.96 0.33 1.47
C GLU A 20 -7.87 0.57 2.51
N VAL A 21 -6.96 1.49 2.22
CA VAL A 21 -5.94 1.88 3.20
C VAL A 21 -6.59 2.49 4.44
N GLY A 22 -7.60 3.33 4.23
CA GLY A 22 -8.36 3.91 5.33
C GLY A 22 -9.04 2.87 6.20
N GLU A 23 -9.60 1.84 5.59
CA GLU A 23 -10.21 0.75 6.33
C GLU A 23 -9.20 0.00 7.20
N LEU A 24 -8.01 -0.23 6.65
CA LEU A 24 -6.94 -0.85 7.41
C LEU A 24 -6.57 0.00 8.62
N LEU A 25 -6.40 1.29 8.43
CA LEU A 25 -6.06 2.20 9.52
C LEU A 25 -7.17 2.26 10.56
N GLY A 26 -8.41 2.25 10.13
CA GLY A 26 -9.56 2.25 11.05
C GLY A 26 -9.61 0.99 11.90
N LEU A 27 -9.29 -0.14 11.30
CA LEU A 27 -9.23 -1.41 12.00
C LEU A 27 -8.19 -1.39 13.12
N VAL A 28 -7.00 -0.89 12.81
CA VAL A 28 -5.92 -0.79 13.79
C VAL A 28 -6.28 0.19 14.90
N ALA A 29 -6.85 1.34 14.53
CA ALA A 29 -7.26 2.34 15.50
C ALA A 29 -8.29 1.78 16.48
N LYS A 30 -9.24 1.01 15.98
CA LYS A 30 -10.25 0.39 16.83
C LYS A 30 -9.64 -0.63 17.78
N PHE A 31 -8.67 -1.39 17.31
CA PHE A 31 -7.96 -2.34 18.16
C PHE A 31 -7.22 -1.63 19.28
N ILE A 32 -6.53 -0.54 18.96
CA ILE A 32 -5.81 0.24 19.97
C ILE A 32 -6.76 0.78 21.03
N ARG A 33 -7.93 1.22 20.60
CA ARG A 33 -8.91 1.77 21.52
C ARG A 33 -9.55 0.71 22.40
N ASP A 34 -9.95 -0.42 21.82
CA ASP A 34 -10.84 -1.37 22.48
C ASP A 34 -10.25 -2.75 22.73
N GLY A 35 -9.27 -3.19 21.94
CA GLY A 35 -8.82 -4.57 21.97
C GLY A 35 -7.50 -4.74 22.68
N ASN A 36 -7.47 -5.58 23.72
CA ASN A 36 -6.27 -5.84 24.48
C ASN A 36 -6.03 -7.32 24.80
N SER A 37 -6.89 -8.20 24.35
CA SER A 37 -6.76 -9.63 24.65
C SER A 37 -6.02 -10.36 23.56
N VAL A 38 -5.58 -11.58 23.85
CA VAL A 38 -4.93 -12.44 22.87
C VAL A 38 -5.91 -12.79 21.75
N GLU A 39 -7.17 -13.03 22.10
CA GLU A 39 -8.20 -13.31 21.10
C GLU A 39 -8.39 -12.10 20.17
N ASP A 40 -8.34 -10.90 20.74
CA ASP A 40 -8.45 -9.68 19.92
C ASP A 40 -7.28 -9.57 18.94
N GLU A 41 -6.08 -9.94 19.38
CA GLU A 41 -4.91 -9.93 18.51
C GLU A 41 -5.05 -10.93 17.35
N GLU A 42 -5.58 -12.11 17.63
CA GLU A 42 -5.80 -13.12 16.60
C GLU A 42 -6.83 -12.65 15.58
N VAL A 43 -7.91 -12.07 16.05
CA VAL A 43 -8.96 -11.54 15.19
C VAL A 43 -8.40 -10.40 14.34
N LEU A 44 -7.60 -9.53 14.94
CA LEU A 44 -6.95 -8.44 14.23
C LEU A 44 -6.06 -9.01 13.11
N GLY A 45 -5.26 -10.02 13.42
CA GLY A 45 -4.39 -10.65 12.43
C GLY A 45 -5.14 -11.16 11.22
N ASP A 46 -6.27 -11.83 11.45
CA ASP A 46 -7.09 -12.34 10.35
C ASP A 46 -7.69 -11.22 9.52
N LYS A 47 -8.16 -10.17 10.18
CA LYS A 47 -8.72 -9.01 9.49
C LYS A 47 -7.66 -8.25 8.71
N LEU A 48 -6.46 -8.12 9.28
CA LEU A 48 -5.34 -7.48 8.60
C LEU A 48 -5.00 -8.20 7.30
N LYS A 49 -4.98 -9.52 7.32
CA LYS A 49 -4.70 -10.30 6.11
C LYS A 49 -5.70 -9.97 5.00
N LYS A 50 -6.97 -9.87 5.35
CA LYS A 50 -8.02 -9.56 4.38
C LYS A 50 -7.87 -8.16 3.82
N GLU A 51 -7.66 -7.19 4.70
CA GLU A 51 -7.51 -5.80 4.26
C GLU A 51 -6.26 -5.60 3.43
N LEU A 52 -5.16 -6.22 3.82
CA LEU A 52 -3.93 -6.14 3.03
C LEU A 52 -4.11 -6.80 1.67
N GLY A 53 -4.88 -7.90 1.61
CA GLY A 53 -5.20 -8.52 0.35
C GLY A 53 -5.99 -7.60 -0.56
N ASP A 54 -6.96 -6.89 -0.01
CA ASP A 54 -7.76 -5.93 -0.77
C ASP A 54 -6.88 -4.79 -1.30
N ILE A 55 -5.94 -4.32 -0.48
CA ILE A 55 -4.99 -3.28 -0.89
C ILE A 55 -4.13 -3.78 -2.04
N MET A 56 -3.62 -5.00 -1.95
CA MET A 56 -2.82 -5.59 -3.02
C MET A 56 -3.61 -5.72 -4.31
N TRP A 57 -4.87 -6.11 -4.20
CA TRP A 57 -5.75 -6.20 -5.36
C TRP A 57 -5.89 -4.84 -6.03
N MET A 58 -6.10 -3.80 -5.24
CA MET A 58 -6.26 -2.45 -5.78
C MET A 58 -4.95 -1.92 -6.36
N LEU A 59 -3.82 -2.29 -5.78
CA LEU A 59 -2.52 -1.94 -6.35
C LEU A 59 -2.36 -2.57 -7.73
N ALA A 60 -2.77 -3.82 -7.89
CA ALA A 60 -2.74 -4.49 -9.18
C ALA A 60 -3.66 -3.81 -10.18
N ALA A 61 -4.85 -3.42 -9.74
CA ALA A 61 -5.81 -2.74 -10.61
C ALA A 61 -5.30 -1.38 -11.07
N VAL A 62 -4.75 -0.58 -10.16
CA VAL A 62 -4.19 0.73 -10.50
C VAL A 62 -3.01 0.56 -11.46
N SER A 63 -2.16 -0.44 -11.20
CA SER A 63 -1.02 -0.69 -12.07
C SER A 63 -1.48 -1.04 -13.48
N ALA A 64 -2.47 -1.91 -13.59
CA ALA A 64 -3.02 -2.30 -14.89
C ALA A 64 -3.62 -1.10 -15.62
N ASP A 65 -4.35 -0.25 -14.92
CA ASP A 65 -4.94 0.95 -15.50
C ASP A 65 -3.87 1.92 -16.01
N ALA A 66 -2.74 1.96 -15.34
CA ALA A 66 -1.62 2.81 -15.73
C ALA A 66 -0.72 2.12 -16.77
N ASN A 67 -1.09 0.94 -17.20
CA ASN A 67 -0.33 0.14 -18.15
C ASN A 67 1.06 -0.22 -17.61
N LEU A 68 1.11 -0.51 -16.31
CA LEU A 68 2.32 -0.92 -15.63
C LEU A 68 2.17 -2.35 -15.12
N SER A 69 3.30 -3.03 -15.00
CA SER A 69 3.33 -4.37 -14.43
C SER A 69 3.63 -4.28 -12.94
N LEU A 70 2.81 -4.92 -12.12
CA LEU A 70 3.06 -4.97 -10.68
C LEU A 70 4.41 -5.64 -10.39
N SER A 71 4.75 -6.65 -11.17
CA SER A 71 6.04 -7.34 -11.06
C SER A 71 7.20 -6.38 -11.30
N GLU A 72 7.10 -5.54 -12.34
CA GLU A 72 8.11 -4.53 -12.61
C GLU A 72 8.22 -3.52 -11.49
N ILE A 73 7.09 -3.08 -10.96
CA ILE A 73 7.06 -2.13 -9.85
C ILE A 73 7.81 -2.73 -8.66
N CYS A 74 7.57 -3.99 -8.36
CA CYS A 74 8.26 -4.67 -7.26
C CYS A 74 9.76 -4.75 -7.52
N THR A 75 10.14 -5.08 -8.74
CA THR A 75 11.56 -5.21 -9.11
C THR A 75 12.28 -3.86 -8.97
N VAL A 76 11.67 -2.80 -9.47
CA VAL A 76 12.24 -1.46 -9.36
C VAL A 76 12.37 -1.05 -7.90
N ASN A 77 11.36 -1.36 -7.10
CA ASN A 77 11.39 -1.01 -5.69
C ASN A 77 12.47 -1.78 -4.94
N LEU A 78 12.63 -3.06 -5.23
CA LEU A 78 13.69 -3.86 -4.61
C LEU A 78 15.08 -3.31 -4.95
N ALA A 79 15.29 -2.94 -6.21
CA ALA A 79 16.56 -2.36 -6.62
C ALA A 79 16.83 -1.05 -5.89
N LYS A 80 15.80 -0.23 -5.72
CA LYS A 80 15.91 1.04 -4.99
C LYS A 80 16.28 0.79 -3.53
N LEU A 81 15.64 -0.17 -2.90
CA LEU A 81 15.92 -0.51 -1.51
C LEU A 81 17.33 -1.08 -1.32
N GLU A 82 17.79 -1.90 -2.26
CA GLU A 82 19.15 -2.42 -2.25
C GLU A 82 20.16 -1.29 -2.36
N ASP A 83 19.90 -0.34 -3.23
CA ASP A 83 20.77 0.81 -3.41
C ASP A 83 20.83 1.65 -2.13
N ARG A 84 19.69 1.89 -1.51
CA ARG A 84 19.65 2.64 -0.25
C ARG A 84 20.42 1.92 0.86
N LYS A 85 20.24 0.62 0.96
CA LYS A 85 20.93 -0.17 1.96
C LYS A 85 22.44 -0.09 1.77
N SER A 86 22.88 -0.21 0.53
CA SER A 86 24.29 -0.13 0.21
C SER A 86 24.89 1.22 0.58
N ARG A 87 24.18 2.30 0.26
CA ARG A 87 24.66 3.65 0.52
C ARG A 87 24.51 4.10 1.95
N SER A 88 23.57 3.54 2.69
CA SER A 88 23.36 3.94 4.08
C SER A 88 24.49 3.51 4.99
N GLN A 89 25.32 2.59 4.55
CA GLN A 89 26.53 2.22 5.28
C GLN A 89 27.61 3.29 5.16
N ILE A 90 27.46 4.15 4.20
CA ILE A 90 28.40 5.26 3.98
C ILE A 90 27.81 6.51 4.61
N LYS A 91 26.57 6.81 4.30
CA LYS A 91 25.85 7.88 4.93
C LYS A 91 24.37 7.72 4.61
N GLY A 92 23.53 7.84 5.59
CA GLY A 92 22.16 7.51 5.41
C GLY A 92 21.20 8.66 5.57
N SER A 93 20.92 9.40 4.50
CA SER A 93 19.91 10.43 4.56
C SER A 93 19.36 10.69 3.18
N GLY A 94 18.11 11.07 3.12
CA GLY A 94 17.47 11.43 1.88
C GLY A 94 16.86 10.24 1.15
N ASP A 95 16.01 10.55 0.17
CA ASP A 95 15.30 9.51 -0.59
C ASP A 95 16.22 8.77 -1.56
N ASN A 96 17.33 9.34 -1.88
CA ASN A 96 18.27 8.72 -2.81
C ASN A 96 19.39 7.98 -2.12
N ARG A 97 19.28 7.85 -0.83
CA ARG A 97 20.29 7.10 -0.10
C ARG A 97 20.14 5.60 -0.34
#